data_7f1af892f6aa8d31b6be3a3ca02d4c36
#
_entry.id   7f1af892f6aa8d31b6be3a3ca02d4c36
#
_cell.length_a   1.000
_cell.length_b   1.000
_cell.length_c   1.000
_cell.angle_alpha   90.00
_cell.angle_beta   90.00
_cell.angle_gamma   90.00
#
_symmetry.space_group_name_H-M   'P 1'
#
loop_
_entity.id
_entity.type
_entity.pdbx_description
1 polymer ?
#
loop_
_entity_poly.entity_id
_entity_poly.type
_entity_poly.pdbx_seq_one_letter_code
_entity_poly.pdbx_strand_id
1 'polypeptide(L)'
;MKPSSVEQVYEQIVADLTSDECEGLPASYKNAPAFLNGVNVYVTKQAVEATRAAVYMAMAGWPLEKGTAYYKKAADEAKKVIEGERNGIYDIRMDENFYDVYAMSNNYNKETILGINYSPNVDWVQDSQLTSCDQFESLGGW
;
A
#
# COMPACT_ATOMS: atom_id res chain seq x y z
N MET A 1 -18.05 -24.02 -11.62
CA MET A 1 -17.92 -22.58 -11.90
C MET A 1 -16.90 -22.37 -13.01
N LYS A 2 -17.17 -21.47 -13.96
CA LYS A 2 -16.17 -21.12 -14.99
C LYS A 2 -15.24 -20.06 -14.39
N PRO A 3 -13.91 -20.19 -14.50
CA PRO A 3 -12.98 -19.18 -13.99
C PRO A 3 -13.14 -17.86 -14.74
N SER A 4 -12.98 -16.74 -14.02
CA SER A 4 -12.97 -15.41 -14.63
C SER A 4 -11.72 -15.21 -15.48
N SER A 5 -11.81 -14.37 -16.52
CA SER A 5 -10.63 -14.00 -17.28
C SER A 5 -9.76 -13.02 -16.50
N VAL A 6 -8.49 -12.91 -16.85
CA VAL A 6 -7.56 -11.94 -16.24
C VAL A 6 -8.12 -10.51 -16.36
N GLU A 7 -8.67 -10.16 -17.51
CA GLU A 7 -9.29 -8.87 -17.75
C GLU A 7 -10.44 -8.58 -16.77
N GLN A 8 -11.37 -9.52 -16.61
CA GLN A 8 -12.49 -9.39 -15.67
C GLN A 8 -12.04 -9.19 -14.22
N VAL A 9 -10.95 -9.84 -13.82
CA VAL A 9 -10.38 -9.66 -12.48
C VAL A 9 -9.83 -8.24 -12.32
N TYR A 10 -9.07 -7.74 -13.30
CA TYR A 10 -8.54 -6.38 -13.24
C TYR A 10 -9.64 -5.31 -13.30
N GLU A 11 -10.69 -5.52 -14.09
CA GLU A 11 -11.84 -4.64 -14.13
C GLU A 11 -12.53 -4.55 -12.76
N GLN A 12 -12.68 -5.69 -12.07
CA GLN A 12 -13.24 -5.70 -10.72
C GLN A 12 -12.31 -4.97 -9.73
N ILE A 13 -11.00 -5.20 -9.77
CA ILE A 13 -10.04 -4.50 -8.91
C ILE A 13 -10.13 -2.99 -9.12
N VAL A 14 -10.21 -2.54 -10.36
CA VAL A 14 -10.37 -1.11 -10.66
C VAL A 14 -11.69 -0.58 -10.14
N ALA A 15 -12.79 -1.32 -10.31
CA ALA A 15 -14.10 -0.93 -9.79
C ALA A 15 -14.07 -0.78 -8.26
N ASP A 16 -13.47 -1.73 -7.55
CA ASP A 16 -13.34 -1.69 -6.09
C ASP A 16 -12.50 -0.48 -5.63
N LEU A 17 -11.36 -0.24 -6.28
CA LEU A 17 -10.47 0.88 -5.95
C LEU A 17 -11.02 2.27 -6.35
N THR A 18 -12.04 2.34 -7.20
CA THR A 18 -12.72 3.58 -7.60
C THR A 18 -14.10 3.74 -6.97
N SER A 19 -14.44 2.89 -6.00
CA SER A 19 -15.71 2.98 -5.28
C SER A 19 -15.78 4.25 -4.44
N ASP A 20 -17.01 4.69 -4.12
CA ASP A 20 -17.24 5.86 -3.29
C ASP A 20 -16.59 5.72 -1.90
N GLU A 21 -16.54 4.50 -1.36
CA GLU A 21 -15.88 4.20 -0.10
C GLU A 21 -14.37 4.45 -0.17
N CYS A 22 -13.72 4.03 -1.24
CA CYS A 22 -12.29 4.28 -1.46
C CYS A 22 -11.99 5.76 -1.70
N GLU A 23 -12.83 6.46 -2.46
CA GLU A 23 -12.67 7.90 -2.70
C GLU A 23 -12.93 8.72 -1.43
N GLY A 24 -13.78 8.24 -0.52
CA GLY A 24 -14.09 8.85 0.77
C GLY A 24 -13.04 8.61 1.86
N LEU A 25 -12.01 7.82 1.63
CA LEU A 25 -10.99 7.53 2.64
C LEU A 25 -10.21 8.79 3.03
N PRO A 26 -9.90 8.95 4.33
CA PRO A 26 -9.10 10.08 4.79
C PRO A 26 -7.63 9.94 4.38
N ALA A 27 -6.94 11.07 4.28
CA ALA A 27 -5.49 11.12 4.10
C ALA A 27 -4.72 10.66 5.36
N SER A 28 -5.34 10.73 6.54
CA SER A 28 -4.71 10.39 7.82
C SER A 28 -5.76 10.01 8.85
N TYR A 29 -5.40 9.08 9.73
CA TYR A 29 -6.20 8.66 10.88
C TYR A 29 -5.60 9.15 12.21
N LYS A 30 -5.11 10.39 12.25
CA LYS A 30 -4.37 10.95 13.40
C LYS A 30 -5.02 10.74 14.77
N ASN A 31 -6.33 10.64 14.82
CA ASN A 31 -7.09 10.44 16.06
C ASN A 31 -7.53 8.99 16.29
N ALA A 32 -7.13 8.05 15.43
CA ALA A 32 -7.50 6.65 15.57
C ALA A 32 -6.53 5.94 16.55
N PRO A 33 -7.01 4.96 17.34
CA PRO A 33 -6.16 4.18 18.24
C PRO A 33 -5.00 3.46 17.54
N ALA A 34 -5.17 3.14 16.26
CA ALA A 34 -4.16 2.48 15.45
C ALA A 34 -3.16 3.44 14.78
N PHE A 35 -3.18 4.73 15.12
CA PHE A 35 -2.18 5.68 14.65
C PHE A 35 -0.93 5.57 15.52
N LEU A 36 0.07 4.84 15.03
CA LEU A 36 1.30 4.55 15.77
C LEU A 36 2.45 5.42 15.26
N ASN A 37 3.15 6.10 16.17
CA ASN A 37 4.35 6.89 15.88
C ASN A 37 4.20 7.89 14.72
N GLY A 38 3.00 8.41 14.49
CA GLY A 38 2.74 9.33 13.40
C GLY A 38 2.44 8.68 12.06
N VAL A 39 2.39 7.35 11.98
CA VAL A 39 2.13 6.59 10.76
C VAL A 39 0.74 5.95 10.80
N ASN A 40 0.06 5.97 9.67
CA ASN A 40 -1.22 5.29 9.55
C ASN A 40 -1.02 3.78 9.37
N VAL A 41 -1.73 2.98 10.17
CA VAL A 41 -1.78 1.52 10.02
C VAL A 41 -3.06 1.05 9.32
N TYR A 42 -3.98 1.96 9.01
CA TYR A 42 -5.15 1.71 8.18
C TYR A 42 -4.93 2.18 6.75
N VAL A 43 -5.71 1.63 5.84
CA VAL A 43 -5.70 2.05 4.43
C VAL A 43 -6.15 3.51 4.33
N THR A 44 -5.34 4.32 3.70
CA THR A 44 -5.56 5.75 3.48
C THR A 44 -5.84 6.05 2.01
N LYS A 45 -6.29 7.26 1.70
CA LYS A 45 -6.55 7.68 0.32
C LYS A 45 -5.31 7.56 -0.57
N GLN A 46 -4.15 8.02 -0.09
CA GLN A 46 -2.89 7.90 -0.85
C GLN A 46 -2.47 6.45 -1.09
N ALA A 47 -2.83 5.51 -0.20
CA ALA A 47 -2.58 4.09 -0.41
C ALA A 47 -3.43 3.53 -1.56
N VAL A 48 -4.70 3.95 -1.66
CA VAL A 48 -5.58 3.58 -2.77
C VAL A 48 -5.07 4.16 -4.09
N GLU A 49 -4.69 5.44 -4.12
CA GLU A 49 -4.15 6.10 -5.32
C GLU A 49 -2.85 5.43 -5.79
N ALA A 50 -1.93 5.12 -4.87
CA ALA A 50 -0.69 4.40 -5.19
C ALA A 50 -0.97 2.99 -5.72
N THR A 51 -1.94 2.28 -5.13
CA THR A 51 -2.36 0.96 -5.59
C THR A 51 -2.99 1.03 -6.98
N ARG A 52 -3.86 2.01 -7.26
CA ARG A 52 -4.42 2.23 -8.60
C ARG A 52 -3.33 2.48 -9.64
N ALA A 53 -2.32 3.28 -9.30
CA ALA A 53 -1.18 3.50 -10.19
C ALA A 53 -0.48 2.19 -10.55
N ALA A 54 -0.21 1.32 -9.57
CA ALA A 54 0.39 0.01 -9.80
C ALA A 54 -0.51 -0.92 -10.64
N VAL A 55 -1.82 -0.93 -10.37
CA VAL A 55 -2.80 -1.72 -11.12
C VAL A 55 -2.86 -1.27 -12.58
N TYR A 56 -2.97 0.04 -12.84
CA TYR A 56 -2.97 0.55 -14.22
C TYR A 56 -1.66 0.27 -14.95
N MET A 57 -0.52 0.34 -14.26
CA MET A 57 0.76 -0.01 -14.85
C MET A 57 0.83 -1.50 -15.23
N ALA A 58 0.31 -2.39 -14.39
CA ALA A 58 0.22 -3.81 -14.68
C ALA A 58 -0.72 -4.09 -15.88
N MET A 59 -1.87 -3.41 -15.96
CA MET A 59 -2.80 -3.54 -17.09
C MET A 59 -2.22 -3.01 -18.41
N ALA A 60 -1.34 -2.02 -18.35
CA ALA A 60 -0.69 -1.47 -19.52
C ALA A 60 0.28 -2.45 -20.19
N GLY A 61 0.93 -3.30 -19.38
CA GLY A 61 1.88 -4.33 -19.80
C GLY A 61 1.24 -5.70 -20.04
N TRP A 62 2.11 -6.70 -20.16
CA TRP A 62 1.69 -8.08 -20.32
C TRP A 62 0.97 -8.59 -19.04
N PRO A 63 -0.11 -9.40 -19.10
CA PRO A 63 -0.68 -10.03 -20.31
C PRO A 63 -1.80 -9.23 -21.02
N LEU A 64 -2.26 -8.11 -20.46
CA LEU A 64 -3.40 -7.35 -21.01
C LEU A 64 -3.02 -6.39 -22.13
N GLU A 65 -1.79 -5.90 -22.14
CA GLU A 65 -1.20 -5.04 -23.16
C GLU A 65 -2.07 -3.81 -23.53
N LYS A 66 -2.75 -3.20 -22.53
CA LYS A 66 -3.60 -2.02 -22.74
C LYS A 66 -2.83 -0.76 -23.20
N GLY A 67 -1.49 -0.81 -23.12
CA GLY A 67 -0.57 0.15 -23.74
C GLY A 67 -0.62 1.56 -23.16
N THR A 68 -0.30 2.54 -23.99
CA THR A 68 -0.03 3.95 -23.60
C THR A 68 -1.15 4.61 -22.81
N ALA A 69 -2.40 4.30 -23.11
CA ALA A 69 -3.54 4.89 -22.39
C ALA A 69 -3.54 4.52 -20.91
N TYR A 70 -3.14 3.29 -20.57
CA TYR A 70 -3.08 2.81 -19.20
C TYR A 70 -1.79 3.25 -18.51
N TYR A 71 -0.67 3.36 -19.20
CA TYR A 71 0.53 4.02 -18.66
C TYR A 71 0.24 5.47 -18.26
N LYS A 72 -0.55 6.19 -19.08
CA LYS A 72 -0.97 7.55 -18.72
C LYS A 72 -1.83 7.56 -17.45
N LYS A 73 -2.82 6.66 -17.32
CA LYS A 73 -3.63 6.55 -16.12
C LYS A 73 -2.76 6.26 -14.88
N ALA A 74 -1.79 5.35 -15.00
CA ALA A 74 -0.86 5.04 -13.92
C ALA A 74 -0.05 6.28 -13.49
N ALA A 75 0.45 7.04 -14.46
CA ALA A 75 1.19 8.28 -14.19
C ALA A 75 0.31 9.36 -13.55
N ASP A 76 -0.94 9.49 -14.00
CA ASP A 76 -1.89 10.47 -13.45
C ASP A 76 -2.24 10.13 -11.98
N GLU A 77 -2.40 8.84 -11.61
CA GLU A 77 -2.61 8.42 -10.22
C GLU A 77 -1.36 8.62 -9.35
N ALA A 78 -0.19 8.22 -9.83
CA ALA A 78 1.07 8.43 -9.12
C ALA A 78 1.34 9.93 -8.87
N LYS A 79 0.99 10.77 -9.85
CA LYS A 79 1.11 12.22 -9.73
C LYS A 79 0.26 12.77 -8.58
N LYS A 80 -0.95 12.26 -8.36
CA LYS A 80 -1.80 12.70 -7.22
C LYS A 80 -1.10 12.49 -5.89
N VAL A 81 -0.46 11.33 -5.70
CA VAL A 81 0.29 11.01 -4.48
C VAL A 81 1.45 11.96 -4.27
N ILE A 82 2.24 12.23 -5.31
CA ILE A 82 3.39 13.14 -5.27
C ILE A 82 2.95 14.58 -5.00
N GLU A 83 1.90 15.05 -5.68
CA GLU A 83 1.36 16.39 -5.47
C GLU A 83 0.69 16.53 -4.10
N GLY A 84 0.05 15.47 -3.61
CA GLY A 84 -0.52 15.42 -2.26
C GLY A 84 0.53 15.58 -1.17
N GLU A 85 1.70 14.94 -1.33
CA GLU A 85 2.86 15.13 -0.45
C GLU A 85 3.37 16.57 -0.53
N ARG A 86 3.66 17.07 -1.74
CA ARG A 86 4.20 18.42 -1.96
C ARG A 86 3.31 19.53 -1.42
N ASN A 87 2.00 19.35 -1.49
CA ASN A 87 1.01 20.30 -1.01
C ASN A 87 0.66 20.11 0.48
N GLY A 88 1.32 19.17 1.18
CA GLY A 88 1.08 18.89 2.60
C GLY A 88 -0.29 18.27 2.90
N ILE A 89 -0.96 17.70 1.89
CA ILE A 89 -2.23 16.97 2.05
C ILE A 89 -1.95 15.58 2.62
N TYR A 90 -0.90 14.92 2.11
CA TYR A 90 -0.47 13.61 2.55
C TYR A 90 0.78 13.73 3.45
N ASP A 91 0.73 13.14 4.62
CA ASP A 91 1.85 13.12 5.57
C ASP A 91 2.77 11.93 5.28
N ILE A 92 3.28 11.88 4.06
CA ILE A 92 4.27 10.93 3.57
C ILE A 92 5.46 11.71 3.03
N ARG A 93 6.64 11.12 3.05
CA ARG A 93 7.85 11.70 2.46
C ARG A 93 8.92 10.63 2.28
N MET A 94 9.82 10.85 1.36
CA MET A 94 11.04 10.06 1.26
C MET A 94 12.00 10.42 2.41
N ASP A 95 12.63 9.43 3.02
CA ASP A 95 13.69 9.65 4.00
C ASP A 95 14.95 10.18 3.30
N GLU A 96 15.69 11.06 4.00
CA GLU A 96 16.91 11.68 3.45
C GLU A 96 18.03 10.64 3.26
N ASN A 97 18.04 9.60 4.10
CA ASN A 97 19.05 8.56 4.08
C ASN A 97 18.40 7.20 3.86
N PHE A 98 18.75 6.53 2.77
CA PHE A 98 18.22 5.22 2.41
C PHE A 98 18.37 4.15 3.52
N TYR A 99 19.47 4.19 4.29
CA TYR A 99 19.68 3.22 5.37
C TYR A 99 18.71 3.41 6.53
N ASP A 100 18.20 4.61 6.74
CA ASP A 100 17.28 4.91 7.83
C ASP A 100 15.89 4.30 7.58
N VAL A 101 15.52 4.08 6.32
CA VAL A 101 14.26 3.41 5.94
C VAL A 101 14.15 2.01 6.56
N TYR A 102 15.28 1.31 6.66
CA TYR A 102 15.36 -0.06 7.17
C TYR A 102 15.88 -0.17 8.60
N ALA A 103 16.12 0.97 9.26
CA ALA A 103 16.57 0.97 10.64
C ALA A 103 15.44 0.53 11.59
N MET A 104 15.72 -0.39 12.50
CA MET A 104 14.74 -0.85 13.51
C MET A 104 14.17 0.30 14.35
N SER A 105 14.99 1.35 14.58
CA SER A 105 14.57 2.56 15.30
C SER A 105 13.63 3.46 14.49
N ASN A 106 13.54 3.26 13.18
CA ASN A 106 12.69 4.02 12.25
C ASN A 106 11.52 3.18 11.72
N ASN A 107 11.14 2.17 12.45
CA ASN A 107 9.92 1.41 12.16
C ASN A 107 8.72 2.36 12.11
N TYR A 108 7.81 2.18 11.17
CA TYR A 108 6.71 3.12 10.88
C TYR A 108 7.19 4.49 10.37
N ASN A 109 8.18 4.50 9.48
CA ASN A 109 8.64 5.73 8.85
C ASN A 109 7.61 6.31 7.85
N LYS A 110 7.78 7.58 7.50
CA LYS A 110 6.84 8.29 6.61
C LYS A 110 6.97 7.94 5.14
N GLU A 111 7.96 7.16 4.75
CA GLU A 111 8.11 6.64 3.39
C GLU A 111 7.13 5.48 3.13
N THR A 112 6.68 4.81 4.20
CA THR A 112 5.71 3.73 4.10
C THR A 112 4.31 4.27 3.82
N ILE A 113 3.81 4.06 2.61
CA ILE A 113 2.45 4.46 2.20
C ILE A 113 1.41 3.46 2.74
N LEU A 114 1.71 2.17 2.66
CA LEU A 114 0.91 1.07 3.19
C LEU A 114 1.84 -0.06 3.61
N GLY A 115 1.72 -0.48 4.86
CA GLY A 115 2.48 -1.60 5.41
C GLY A 115 1.60 -2.53 6.21
N ILE A 116 1.86 -3.83 6.11
CA ILE A 116 1.28 -4.84 7.00
C ILE A 116 2.32 -5.10 8.08
N ASN A 117 2.03 -4.66 9.29
CA ASN A 117 2.94 -4.79 10.41
C ASN A 117 2.64 -6.07 11.18
N TYR A 118 3.67 -6.87 11.39
CA TYR A 118 3.61 -8.06 12.23
C TYR A 118 4.15 -7.72 13.61
N SER A 119 3.44 -8.16 14.65
CA SER A 119 3.91 -8.02 16.02
C SER A 119 4.59 -9.31 16.47
N PRO A 120 5.76 -9.24 17.11
CA PRO A 120 6.38 -10.41 17.73
C PRO A 120 5.67 -10.84 19.02
N ASN A 121 4.54 -10.24 19.37
CA ASN A 121 3.79 -10.59 20.57
C ASN A 121 3.13 -11.96 20.39
N VAL A 122 3.66 -12.95 21.10
CA VAL A 122 3.31 -14.38 20.98
C VAL A 122 1.83 -14.64 21.27
N ASP A 123 1.20 -13.80 22.10
CA ASP A 123 -0.21 -13.98 22.48
C ASP A 123 -1.19 -13.73 21.32
N TRP A 124 -0.76 -12.99 20.28
CA TRP A 124 -1.56 -12.70 19.09
C TRP A 124 -1.24 -13.64 17.93
N VAL A 125 -0.08 -14.27 17.94
CA VAL A 125 0.43 -15.11 16.85
C VAL A 125 -0.12 -16.53 16.93
N GLN A 126 -0.45 -17.03 18.14
CA GLN A 126 -0.88 -18.40 18.33
C GLN A 126 -2.19 -18.78 17.62
N ASP A 127 -3.06 -17.80 17.33
CA ASP A 127 -4.34 -18.04 16.66
C ASP A 127 -4.36 -17.64 15.17
N SER A 128 -3.28 -17.07 14.63
CA SER A 128 -3.22 -16.68 13.23
C SER A 128 -2.56 -17.77 12.37
N GLN A 129 -3.24 -18.17 11.30
CA GLN A 129 -2.68 -19.10 10.31
C GLN A 129 -1.52 -18.50 9.50
N LEU A 130 -1.10 -17.27 9.81
CA LEU A 130 0.04 -16.57 9.22
C LEU A 130 1.37 -16.83 9.96
N THR A 131 1.39 -17.74 10.94
CA THR A 131 2.58 -18.14 11.70
C THR A 131 3.72 -18.70 10.83
N SER A 132 3.44 -19.08 9.60
CA SER A 132 4.49 -19.56 8.69
C SER A 132 5.47 -18.46 8.27
N CYS A 133 5.10 -17.17 8.41
CA CYS A 133 6.00 -16.05 8.11
C CYS A 133 6.97 -15.78 9.27
N ASP A 134 6.59 -16.06 10.50
CA ASP A 134 7.44 -15.88 11.68
C ASP A 134 8.58 -16.90 11.75
N GLN A 135 8.44 -18.04 11.06
CA GLN A 135 9.52 -19.04 10.99
C GLN A 135 10.73 -18.54 10.18
N PHE A 136 10.56 -17.52 9.34
CA PHE A 136 11.69 -16.92 8.62
C PHE A 136 12.62 -16.11 9.53
N GLU A 137 12.09 -15.43 10.56
CA GLU A 137 12.92 -14.75 11.55
C GLU A 137 13.66 -15.71 12.47
N SER A 138 13.08 -16.88 12.76
CA SER A 138 13.71 -17.88 13.61
C SER A 138 14.81 -18.68 12.90
N LEU A 139 14.86 -18.64 11.57
CA LEU A 139 15.88 -19.34 10.76
C LEU A 139 16.99 -18.41 10.28
N GLY A 140 16.87 -17.11 10.49
CA GLY A 140 17.78 -16.11 9.98
C GLY A 140 18.57 -15.38 11.03
N GLY A 141 19.48 -16.05 11.69
CA GLY A 141 20.64 -15.34 12.19
C GLY A 141 21.49 -14.88 10.99
N TRP A 142 21.33 -13.64 10.53
CA TRP A 142 22.23 -12.93 9.65
C TRP A 142 22.81 -11.74 10.38
#